data_f34139cc4815b8ee6216722b4cc0b262
#
_entry.id   f34139cc4815b8ee6216722b4cc0b262
#
_cell.length_a   1.000
_cell.length_b   1.000
_cell.length_c   1.000
_cell.angle_alpha   90.00
_cell.angle_beta   90.00
_cell.angle_gamma   90.00
#
_symmetry.space_group_name_H-M   'P 1'
#
loop_
_entity.id
_entity.type
_entity.pdbx_description
1 polymer ?
#
loop_
_entity_poly.entity_id
_entity_poly.type
_entity_poly.pdbx_seq_one_letter_code
_entity_poly.pdbx_strand_id
1 'polypeptide(L)'
;MKKSIDRYKVEFLESLEELRGYSDLTIKSYDESITEAFRYIEILEDSKQTLFNLMPYRIKISSLNPKTISKKLSAIRTFVEFLNDNGFSIVLKADESVKVAKTLPKPISHKHIVEALLEAKLKEKLVVVMLYTLGLRISELCNVVLDDISDGWIRVLGKGNKHRDIPVITQTQELIDEYLTTYMPKKYLFEKNGEKLSENSLRYIVTKVFKRVAMSVTPHQLRHSYASSLLNSGAAIVDVSELLGHSSMATTQIYTKLGSALKQQNYNKAHPLCGADE
;
A
#
# COMPACT_ATOMS: atom_id res chain seq x y z
N MET A 1 19.88 -18.75 26.47
CA MET A 1 19.57 -18.09 25.19
C MET A 1 18.10 -17.74 24.97
N LYS A 2 17.08 -18.66 25.04
CA LYS A 2 15.65 -18.29 24.79
C LYS A 2 15.16 -17.09 25.60
N LYS A 3 15.37 -17.03 26.91
CA LYS A 3 14.99 -15.87 27.77
C LYS A 3 15.63 -14.55 27.36
N SER A 4 16.84 -14.58 26.83
CA SER A 4 17.51 -13.41 26.29
C SER A 4 16.87 -12.96 24.98
N ILE A 5 16.53 -13.89 24.10
CA ILE A 5 15.88 -13.61 22.81
C ILE A 5 14.52 -12.95 23.00
N ASP A 6 13.72 -13.40 23.99
CA ASP A 6 12.40 -12.80 24.26
C ASP A 6 12.54 -11.33 24.68
N ARG A 7 13.57 -10.98 25.48
CA ARG A 7 13.87 -9.60 25.84
C ARG A 7 14.24 -8.78 24.61
N TYR A 8 15.18 -9.27 23.81
CA TYR A 8 15.61 -8.57 22.59
C TYR A 8 14.51 -8.44 21.55
N LYS A 9 13.51 -9.35 21.56
CA LYS A 9 12.34 -9.22 20.70
C LYS A 9 11.51 -7.98 21.07
N VAL A 10 11.34 -7.70 22.36
CA VAL A 10 10.63 -6.49 22.82
C VAL A 10 11.39 -5.24 22.40
N GLU A 11 12.69 -5.17 22.71
CA GLU A 11 13.57 -4.07 22.32
C GLU A 11 13.58 -3.85 20.78
N PHE A 12 13.57 -4.93 20.02
CA PHE A 12 13.46 -4.88 18.56
C PHE A 12 12.15 -4.27 18.09
N LEU A 13 11.02 -4.71 18.64
CA LEU A 13 9.70 -4.20 18.24
C LEU A 13 9.54 -2.73 18.59
N GLU A 14 10.06 -2.28 19.74
CA GLU A 14 10.14 -0.87 20.12
C GLU A 14 11.02 -0.08 19.15
N SER A 15 12.19 -0.62 18.76
CA SER A 15 13.07 0.02 17.77
C SER A 15 12.43 0.18 16.38
N LEU A 16 11.53 -0.72 15.99
CA LEU A 16 10.80 -0.59 14.73
C LEU A 16 9.84 0.59 14.75
N GLU A 17 9.24 0.90 15.88
CA GLU A 17 8.38 2.05 16.08
C GLU A 17 9.18 3.34 16.11
N GLU A 18 10.14 3.44 17.04
CA GLU A 18 10.88 4.65 17.35
C GLU A 18 11.85 5.06 16.23
N LEU A 19 12.66 4.13 15.71
CA LEU A 19 13.73 4.43 14.76
C LEU A 19 13.29 4.31 13.29
N ARG A 20 12.35 3.40 13.00
CA ARG A 20 11.91 3.14 11.61
C ARG A 20 10.51 3.66 11.30
N GLY A 21 9.76 4.16 12.29
CA GLY A 21 8.42 4.71 12.12
C GLY A 21 7.44 3.70 11.52
N TYR A 22 7.55 2.42 11.89
CA TYR A 22 6.64 1.40 11.40
C TYR A 22 5.28 1.53 12.07
N SER A 23 4.20 1.25 11.33
CA SER A 23 2.85 1.26 11.88
C SER A 23 2.62 0.04 12.79
N ASP A 24 1.70 0.19 13.78
CA ASP A 24 1.29 -0.87 14.72
C ASP A 24 0.95 -2.19 14.00
N LEU A 25 0.26 -2.12 12.86
CA LEU A 25 -0.06 -3.29 12.04
C LEU A 25 1.20 -3.98 11.47
N THR A 26 2.23 -3.22 11.14
CA THR A 26 3.51 -3.76 10.68
C THR A 26 4.24 -4.41 11.85
N ILE A 27 4.34 -3.73 12.98
CA ILE A 27 4.97 -4.22 14.21
C ILE A 27 4.29 -5.52 14.67
N LYS A 28 2.96 -5.51 14.75
CA LYS A 28 2.18 -6.71 15.07
C LYS A 28 2.47 -7.88 14.11
N SER A 29 2.57 -7.61 12.81
CA SER A 29 2.90 -8.64 11.82
C SER A 29 4.32 -9.19 11.98
N TYR A 30 5.28 -8.36 12.42
CA TYR A 30 6.63 -8.79 12.76
C TYR A 30 6.61 -9.66 14.01
N ASP A 31 5.95 -9.21 15.09
CA ASP A 31 5.81 -9.97 16.33
C ASP A 31 5.19 -11.35 16.10
N GLU A 32 4.06 -11.41 15.40
CA GLU A 32 3.39 -12.67 15.05
C GLU A 32 4.32 -13.61 14.25
N SER A 33 5.06 -13.07 13.27
CA SER A 33 5.94 -13.86 12.42
C SER A 33 7.15 -14.41 13.19
N ILE A 34 7.77 -13.60 14.04
CA ILE A 34 8.90 -13.99 14.87
C ILE A 34 8.44 -15.00 15.92
N THR A 35 7.34 -14.72 16.63
CA THR A 35 6.79 -15.60 17.65
C THR A 35 6.44 -16.97 17.08
N GLU A 36 5.82 -17.02 15.90
CA GLU A 36 5.53 -18.28 15.21
C GLU A 36 6.81 -19.03 14.82
N ALA A 37 7.78 -18.32 14.24
CA ALA A 37 9.02 -18.92 13.77
C ALA A 37 9.83 -19.58 14.89
N PHE A 38 9.95 -18.92 16.04
CA PHE A 38 10.69 -19.45 17.18
C PHE A 38 10.09 -20.70 17.84
N ARG A 39 8.89 -21.13 17.45
CA ARG A 39 8.30 -22.42 17.82
C ARG A 39 8.86 -23.58 16.99
N TYR A 40 9.44 -23.29 15.83
CA TYR A 40 9.86 -24.28 14.85
C TYR A 40 11.35 -24.19 14.48
N ILE A 41 11.99 -23.04 14.69
CA ILE A 41 13.43 -22.88 14.43
C ILE A 41 14.23 -23.76 15.35
N GLU A 42 15.13 -24.55 14.77
CA GLU A 42 16.15 -25.30 15.52
C GLU A 42 17.35 -24.39 15.76
N ILE A 43 17.75 -24.26 17.03
CA ILE A 43 18.88 -23.46 17.45
C ILE A 43 20.02 -24.41 17.78
N LEU A 44 21.09 -24.31 17.02
CA LEU A 44 22.32 -25.09 17.19
C LEU A 44 23.43 -24.13 17.64
N GLU A 45 23.99 -24.38 18.82
CA GLU A 45 25.08 -23.58 19.38
C GLU A 45 26.41 -24.26 19.06
N ASP A 46 27.30 -23.51 18.42
CA ASP A 46 28.70 -23.89 18.23
C ASP A 46 29.59 -22.90 18.99
N SER A 47 30.84 -23.25 19.25
CA SER A 47 31.80 -22.45 20.01
C SER A 47 32.08 -21.06 19.44
N LYS A 48 31.79 -20.84 18.15
CA LYS A 48 32.04 -19.59 17.42
C LYS A 48 30.79 -18.83 17.00
N GLN A 49 29.66 -19.52 16.81
CA GLN A 49 28.43 -18.91 16.28
C GLN A 49 27.22 -19.74 16.66
N THR A 50 26.06 -19.08 16.64
CA THR A 50 24.77 -19.76 16.80
C THR A 50 24.09 -19.91 15.44
N LEU A 51 23.66 -21.13 15.10
CA LEU A 51 22.98 -21.39 13.86
C LEU A 51 21.46 -21.49 14.08
N PHE A 52 20.69 -20.69 13.37
CA PHE A 52 19.24 -20.77 13.33
C PHE A 52 18.84 -21.52 12.04
N ASN A 53 18.43 -22.78 12.18
CA ASN A 53 17.95 -23.56 11.06
C ASN A 53 16.47 -23.29 10.81
N LEU A 54 16.16 -22.62 9.70
CA LEU A 54 14.80 -22.24 9.30
C LEU A 54 14.04 -23.38 8.61
N MET A 55 14.66 -24.51 8.29
CA MET A 55 14.01 -25.60 7.50
C MET A 55 12.69 -26.07 8.11
N PRO A 56 12.59 -26.37 9.43
CA PRO A 56 11.32 -26.81 10.01
C PRO A 56 10.23 -25.76 9.91
N TYR A 57 10.58 -24.47 10.09
CA TYR A 57 9.64 -23.39 9.93
C TYR A 57 9.19 -23.21 8.46
N ARG A 58 10.10 -23.32 7.51
CA ARG A 58 9.78 -23.26 6.07
C ARG A 58 8.84 -24.39 5.66
N ILE A 59 9.02 -25.59 6.18
CA ILE A 59 8.09 -26.71 5.96
C ILE A 59 6.71 -26.35 6.51
N LYS A 60 6.65 -25.81 7.74
CA LYS A 60 5.38 -25.39 8.37
C LYS A 60 4.60 -24.38 7.54
N ILE A 61 5.28 -23.39 6.95
CA ILE A 61 4.63 -22.31 6.19
C ILE A 61 4.57 -22.56 4.68
N SER A 62 5.01 -23.72 4.20
CA SER A 62 5.14 -24.05 2.77
C SER A 62 3.83 -23.97 1.98
N SER A 63 2.68 -24.23 2.63
CA SER A 63 1.34 -24.13 2.02
C SER A 63 0.81 -22.69 1.87
N LEU A 64 1.51 -21.70 2.44
CA LEU A 64 1.09 -20.31 2.36
C LEU A 64 1.45 -19.69 0.99
N ASN A 65 0.80 -18.57 0.69
CA ASN A 65 1.14 -17.79 -0.52
C ASN A 65 2.61 -17.34 -0.49
N PRO A 66 3.37 -17.44 -1.61
CA PRO A 66 4.77 -17.02 -1.68
C PRO A 66 5.06 -15.61 -1.15
N LYS A 67 4.15 -14.64 -1.34
CA LYS A 67 4.29 -13.30 -0.75
C LYS A 67 4.25 -13.32 0.77
N THR A 68 3.38 -14.16 1.35
CA THR A 68 3.26 -14.32 2.80
C THR A 68 4.50 -14.98 3.37
N ILE A 69 5.02 -16.04 2.71
CA ILE A 69 6.27 -16.70 3.10
C ILE A 69 7.42 -15.70 3.07
N SER A 70 7.58 -14.97 1.97
CA SER A 70 8.63 -13.95 1.84
C SER A 70 8.56 -12.89 2.93
N LYS A 71 7.34 -12.40 3.27
CA LYS A 71 7.14 -11.43 4.35
C LYS A 71 7.54 -11.99 5.71
N LYS A 72 7.15 -13.23 6.02
CA LYS A 72 7.49 -13.88 7.29
C LYS A 72 8.99 -14.10 7.43
N LEU A 73 9.66 -14.57 6.38
CA LEU A 73 11.12 -14.74 6.38
C LEU A 73 11.85 -13.40 6.49
N SER A 74 11.34 -12.35 5.86
CA SER A 74 11.91 -11.00 5.98
C SER A 74 11.89 -10.49 7.43
N ALA A 75 10.81 -10.73 8.17
CA ALA A 75 10.74 -10.35 9.58
C ALA A 75 11.81 -11.06 10.43
N ILE A 76 12.07 -12.34 10.15
CA ILE A 76 13.10 -13.10 10.86
C ILE A 76 14.50 -12.57 10.53
N ARG A 77 14.80 -12.30 9.25
CA ARG A 77 16.08 -11.72 8.83
C ARG A 77 16.37 -10.40 9.54
N THR A 78 15.38 -9.49 9.52
CA THR A 78 15.54 -8.19 10.17
C THR A 78 15.76 -8.32 11.69
N PHE A 79 15.09 -9.29 12.32
CA PHE A 79 15.30 -9.57 13.74
C PHE A 79 16.68 -10.16 14.03
N VAL A 80 17.17 -11.09 13.19
CA VAL A 80 18.53 -11.64 13.34
C VAL A 80 19.60 -10.59 13.06
N GLU A 81 19.38 -9.70 12.09
CA GLU A 81 20.26 -8.52 11.90
C GLU A 81 20.33 -7.68 13.17
N PHE A 82 19.19 -7.34 13.77
CA PHE A 82 19.15 -6.60 15.04
C PHE A 82 19.88 -7.34 16.17
N LEU A 83 19.71 -8.66 16.29
CA LEU A 83 20.44 -9.44 17.30
C LEU A 83 21.96 -9.40 17.05
N ASN A 84 22.40 -9.51 15.81
CA ASN A 84 23.82 -9.44 15.48
C ASN A 84 24.40 -8.05 15.75
N ASP A 85 23.65 -6.98 15.49
CA ASP A 85 24.03 -5.61 15.84
C ASP A 85 24.17 -5.42 17.37
N ASN A 86 23.46 -6.24 18.15
CA ASN A 86 23.52 -6.26 19.62
C ASN A 86 24.49 -7.33 20.18
N GLY A 87 25.47 -7.75 19.39
CA GLY A 87 26.60 -8.58 19.85
C GLY A 87 26.40 -10.09 19.80
N PHE A 88 25.29 -10.57 19.20
CA PHE A 88 25.15 -11.99 18.88
C PHE A 88 25.90 -12.32 17.59
N SER A 89 26.25 -13.58 17.42
CA SER A 89 26.80 -14.12 16.17
C SER A 89 25.88 -15.22 15.66
N ILE A 90 24.80 -14.80 14.98
CA ILE A 90 23.73 -15.70 14.49
C ILE A 90 23.80 -15.81 12.98
N VAL A 91 23.82 -17.04 12.49
CA VAL A 91 23.78 -17.38 11.07
C VAL A 91 22.47 -18.09 10.75
N LEU A 92 21.77 -17.65 9.70
CA LEU A 92 20.57 -18.33 9.20
C LEU A 92 20.94 -19.47 8.25
N LYS A 93 20.42 -20.66 8.48
CA LYS A 93 20.48 -21.80 7.55
C LYS A 93 19.11 -21.96 6.89
N ALA A 94 19.12 -22.40 5.62
CA ALA A 94 17.91 -22.57 4.80
C ALA A 94 17.14 -21.24 4.60
N ASP A 95 17.87 -20.15 4.38
CA ASP A 95 17.32 -18.80 4.20
C ASP A 95 17.26 -18.36 2.72
N GLU A 96 17.02 -19.27 1.82
CA GLU A 96 16.90 -18.93 0.40
C GLU A 96 15.67 -18.04 0.15
N SER A 97 15.81 -17.09 -0.75
CA SER A 97 14.72 -16.21 -1.13
C SER A 97 13.59 -16.96 -1.85
N VAL A 98 12.35 -16.67 -1.48
CA VAL A 98 11.18 -17.21 -2.17
C VAL A 98 10.93 -16.39 -3.44
N LYS A 99 10.90 -17.06 -4.60
CA LYS A 99 10.53 -16.40 -5.85
C LYS A 99 9.06 -15.97 -5.80
N VAL A 100 8.84 -14.68 -5.68
CA VAL A 100 7.50 -14.07 -5.75
C VAL A 100 7.28 -13.53 -7.15
N ALA A 101 6.30 -14.07 -7.87
CA ALA A 101 5.92 -13.52 -9.16
C ALA A 101 5.44 -12.07 -8.98
N LYS A 102 6.12 -11.13 -9.62
CA LYS A 102 5.72 -9.72 -9.66
C LYS A 102 4.57 -9.56 -10.66
N THR A 103 3.37 -9.98 -10.28
CA THR A 103 2.17 -9.70 -11.07
C THR A 103 1.67 -8.30 -10.74
N LEU A 104 1.68 -7.43 -11.72
CA LEU A 104 1.00 -6.13 -11.60
C LEU A 104 -0.51 -6.39 -11.63
N PRO A 105 -1.30 -5.84 -10.70
CA PRO A 105 -2.75 -5.86 -10.84
C PRO A 105 -3.12 -5.19 -12.16
N LYS A 106 -3.96 -5.82 -12.95
CA LYS A 106 -4.46 -5.18 -14.18
C LYS A 106 -5.29 -3.96 -13.79
N PRO A 107 -5.08 -2.79 -14.42
CA PRO A 107 -5.92 -1.62 -14.23
C PRO A 107 -7.37 -1.96 -14.59
N ILE A 108 -8.30 -1.39 -13.84
CA ILE A 108 -9.74 -1.53 -14.14
C ILE A 108 -10.05 -0.52 -15.23
N SER A 109 -10.76 -0.93 -16.27
CA SER A 109 -11.18 -0.01 -17.34
C SER A 109 -12.17 1.01 -16.80
N HIS A 110 -12.13 2.22 -17.34
CA HIS A 110 -13.10 3.29 -17.01
C HIS A 110 -14.55 2.81 -17.23
N LYS A 111 -14.81 2.06 -18.30
CA LYS A 111 -16.13 1.50 -18.59
C LYS A 111 -16.67 0.66 -17.43
N HIS A 112 -15.89 -0.26 -16.88
CA HIS A 112 -16.33 -1.09 -15.76
C HIS A 112 -16.56 -0.29 -14.47
N ILE A 113 -15.81 0.81 -14.28
CA ILE A 113 -16.03 1.70 -13.12
C ILE A 113 -17.37 2.42 -13.28
N VAL A 114 -17.66 2.97 -14.46
CA VAL A 114 -18.94 3.62 -14.75
C VAL A 114 -20.10 2.65 -14.58
N GLU A 115 -20.02 1.45 -15.15
CA GLU A 115 -21.03 0.40 -15.00
C GLU A 115 -21.31 0.06 -13.53
N ALA A 116 -20.25 -0.10 -12.72
CA ALA A 116 -20.40 -0.40 -11.31
C ALA A 116 -21.07 0.73 -10.50
N LEU A 117 -20.97 1.97 -10.99
CA LEU A 117 -21.53 3.15 -10.32
C LEU A 117 -22.99 3.43 -10.70
N LEU A 118 -23.54 2.83 -11.77
CA LEU A 118 -24.90 3.13 -12.26
C LEU A 118 -25.96 2.99 -11.15
N GLU A 119 -25.93 1.89 -10.40
CA GLU A 119 -26.88 1.61 -9.32
C GLU A 119 -26.32 1.89 -7.91
N ALA A 120 -25.17 2.56 -7.83
CA ALA A 120 -24.54 2.85 -6.55
C ALA A 120 -25.26 4.02 -5.87
N LYS A 121 -25.46 3.89 -4.54
CA LYS A 121 -25.98 4.98 -3.72
C LYS A 121 -24.94 6.09 -3.62
N LEU A 122 -25.34 7.32 -3.32
CA LEU A 122 -24.49 8.50 -3.26
C LEU A 122 -23.19 8.27 -2.46
N LYS A 123 -23.29 7.75 -1.23
CA LYS A 123 -22.11 7.38 -0.41
C LYS A 123 -21.20 6.36 -1.10
N GLU A 124 -21.76 5.35 -1.74
CA GLU A 124 -21.02 4.30 -2.42
C GLU A 124 -20.30 4.88 -3.67
N LYS A 125 -20.97 5.75 -4.42
CA LYS A 125 -20.39 6.48 -5.55
C LYS A 125 -19.21 7.31 -5.10
N LEU A 126 -19.40 8.13 -4.08
CA LEU A 126 -18.33 9.02 -3.59
C LEU A 126 -17.10 8.24 -3.13
N VAL A 127 -17.26 7.15 -2.37
CA VAL A 127 -16.13 6.30 -1.93
C VAL A 127 -15.32 5.78 -3.12
N VAL A 128 -16.00 5.24 -4.14
CA VAL A 128 -15.31 4.69 -5.33
C VAL A 128 -14.69 5.80 -6.17
N VAL A 129 -15.41 6.90 -6.39
CA VAL A 129 -14.94 8.03 -7.19
C VAL A 129 -13.69 8.64 -6.56
N MET A 130 -13.69 8.93 -5.26
CA MET A 130 -12.50 9.50 -4.59
C MET A 130 -11.28 8.57 -4.67
N LEU A 131 -11.46 7.27 -4.49
CA LEU A 131 -10.36 6.31 -4.65
C LEU A 131 -9.81 6.27 -6.09
N TYR A 132 -10.69 6.45 -7.08
CA TYR A 132 -10.32 6.38 -8.49
C TYR A 132 -9.80 7.71 -9.05
N THR A 133 -10.37 8.86 -8.66
CA THR A 133 -10.00 10.17 -9.22
C THR A 133 -8.90 10.89 -8.44
N LEU A 134 -8.73 10.57 -7.17
CA LEU A 134 -7.70 11.16 -6.30
C LEU A 134 -6.58 10.17 -5.96
N GLY A 135 -6.74 8.91 -6.29
CA GLY A 135 -5.74 7.87 -6.03
C GLY A 135 -5.42 7.67 -4.55
N LEU A 136 -6.37 7.90 -3.66
CA LEU A 136 -6.19 7.79 -2.22
C LEU A 136 -5.92 6.35 -1.77
N ARG A 137 -5.11 6.20 -0.72
CA ARG A 137 -5.10 4.95 0.05
C ARG A 137 -6.39 4.86 0.87
N ILE A 138 -6.85 3.65 1.17
CA ILE A 138 -8.07 3.48 1.96
C ILE A 138 -7.94 4.11 3.36
N SER A 139 -6.77 4.04 3.98
CA SER A 139 -6.47 4.70 5.25
C SER A 139 -6.51 6.23 5.14
N GLU A 140 -6.04 6.79 4.03
CA GLU A 140 -6.11 8.23 3.76
C GLU A 140 -7.57 8.66 3.63
N LEU A 141 -8.38 7.92 2.84
CA LEU A 141 -9.80 8.20 2.68
C LEU A 141 -10.59 8.16 4.00
N CYS A 142 -10.26 7.23 4.90
CA CYS A 142 -10.88 7.16 6.23
C CYS A 142 -10.61 8.41 7.09
N ASN A 143 -9.47 9.05 6.88
CA ASN A 143 -8.99 10.16 7.70
C ASN A 143 -9.29 11.54 7.12
N VAL A 144 -9.91 11.64 5.93
CA VAL A 144 -10.30 12.93 5.35
C VAL A 144 -11.28 13.63 6.30
N VAL A 145 -10.90 14.80 6.79
CA VAL A 145 -11.76 15.70 7.55
C VAL A 145 -12.33 16.77 6.63
N LEU A 146 -13.43 17.40 7.06
CA LEU A 146 -14.09 18.42 6.23
C LEU A 146 -13.18 19.63 5.96
N ASP A 147 -12.38 20.02 6.95
CA ASP A 147 -11.43 21.13 6.85
C ASP A 147 -10.28 20.88 5.85
N ASP A 148 -10.08 19.62 5.45
CA ASP A 148 -9.08 19.26 4.43
C ASP A 148 -9.58 19.47 2.99
N ILE A 149 -10.87 19.81 2.82
CA ILE A 149 -11.51 19.98 1.49
C ILE A 149 -11.76 21.47 1.27
N SER A 150 -11.06 22.06 0.34
CA SER A 150 -11.23 23.49 0.01
C SER A 150 -10.85 23.82 -1.43
N ASP A 151 -11.63 24.70 -2.05
CA ASP A 151 -11.32 25.34 -3.33
C ASP A 151 -10.81 24.42 -4.46
N GLY A 152 -11.41 23.22 -4.59
CA GLY A 152 -11.02 22.25 -5.61
C GLY A 152 -9.75 21.46 -5.27
N TRP A 153 -9.36 21.44 -4.00
CA TRP A 153 -8.22 20.67 -3.49
C TRP A 153 -8.62 19.83 -2.28
N ILE A 154 -7.91 18.73 -2.10
CA ILE A 154 -8.00 17.91 -0.90
C ILE A 154 -6.61 17.73 -0.30
N ARG A 155 -6.44 18.07 0.98
CA ARG A 155 -5.23 17.84 1.74
C ARG A 155 -5.26 16.44 2.34
N VAL A 156 -4.20 15.68 2.18
CA VAL A 156 -4.12 14.30 2.63
C VAL A 156 -2.86 14.07 3.43
N LEU A 157 -3.02 13.47 4.60
CA LEU A 157 -1.90 13.02 5.43
C LEU A 157 -1.40 11.65 4.95
N GLY A 158 -0.20 11.62 4.38
CA GLY A 158 0.44 10.42 3.87
C GLY A 158 1.35 9.73 4.89
N LYS A 159 2.08 8.71 4.43
CA LYS A 159 3.08 7.99 5.23
C LYS A 159 4.20 8.95 5.69
N GLY A 160 4.62 8.82 6.96
CA GLY A 160 5.68 9.66 7.54
C GLY A 160 5.20 11.06 7.90
N ASN A 161 3.92 11.24 8.19
CA ASN A 161 3.31 12.49 8.63
C ASN A 161 3.49 13.65 7.62
N LYS A 162 3.58 13.33 6.32
CA LYS A 162 3.74 14.33 5.26
C LYS A 162 2.39 14.61 4.61
N HIS A 163 2.01 15.89 4.54
CA HIS A 163 0.84 16.33 3.80
C HIS A 163 1.14 16.43 2.31
N ARG A 164 0.13 16.18 1.49
CA ARG A 164 0.09 16.53 0.08
C ARG A 164 -1.29 17.02 -0.30
N ASP A 165 -1.33 17.97 -1.20
CA ASP A 165 -2.57 18.50 -1.75
C ASP A 165 -2.83 17.83 -3.11
N ILE A 166 -4.07 17.39 -3.33
CA ILE A 166 -4.50 16.69 -4.54
C ILE A 166 -5.60 17.53 -5.19
N PRO A 167 -5.49 17.87 -6.47
CA PRO A 167 -6.54 18.62 -7.16
C PRO A 167 -7.79 17.75 -7.33
N VAL A 168 -8.95 18.35 -7.10
CA VAL A 168 -10.26 17.71 -7.25
C VAL A 168 -10.88 18.18 -8.57
N ILE A 169 -11.20 17.23 -9.45
CA ILE A 169 -11.90 17.54 -10.70
C ILE A 169 -13.36 17.95 -10.41
N THR A 170 -13.94 18.79 -11.26
CA THR A 170 -15.29 19.36 -11.08
C THR A 170 -16.35 18.30 -10.76
N GLN A 171 -16.38 17.19 -11.50
CA GLN A 171 -17.37 16.13 -11.27
C GLN A 171 -17.23 15.46 -9.90
N THR A 172 -16.01 15.39 -9.37
CA THR A 172 -15.76 14.83 -8.04
C THR A 172 -16.17 15.85 -6.97
N GLN A 173 -15.93 17.13 -7.19
CA GLN A 173 -16.35 18.20 -6.29
C GLN A 173 -17.89 18.26 -6.19
N GLU A 174 -18.60 18.26 -7.30
CA GLU A 174 -20.07 18.21 -7.32
C GLU A 174 -20.62 17.02 -6.50
N LEU A 175 -20.00 15.84 -6.63
CA LEU A 175 -20.40 14.67 -5.86
C LEU A 175 -20.09 14.80 -4.36
N ILE A 176 -19.00 15.48 -3.99
CA ILE A 176 -18.68 15.82 -2.60
C ILE A 176 -19.75 16.76 -2.05
N ASP A 177 -20.08 17.82 -2.77
CA ASP A 177 -21.04 18.85 -2.33
C ASP A 177 -22.44 18.24 -2.15
N GLU A 178 -22.89 17.40 -3.09
CA GLU A 178 -24.14 16.64 -2.96
C GLU A 178 -24.12 15.72 -1.71
N TYR A 179 -22.99 15.07 -1.46
CA TYR A 179 -22.84 14.22 -0.28
C TYR A 179 -22.87 15.01 1.03
N LEU A 180 -22.17 16.15 1.08
CA LEU A 180 -22.14 17.02 2.26
C LEU A 180 -23.54 17.56 2.59
N THR A 181 -24.28 17.96 1.56
CA THR A 181 -25.67 18.45 1.72
C THR A 181 -26.62 17.35 2.20
N THR A 182 -26.44 16.12 1.68
CA THR A 182 -27.36 15.01 1.96
C THR A 182 -27.10 14.36 3.32
N TYR A 183 -25.84 14.16 3.68
CA TYR A 183 -25.46 13.41 4.88
C TYR A 183 -25.04 14.29 6.06
N MET A 184 -24.71 15.56 5.82
CA MET A 184 -24.31 16.56 6.83
C MET A 184 -23.30 16.02 7.85
N PRO A 185 -22.16 15.47 7.41
CA PRO A 185 -21.13 14.98 8.33
C PRO A 185 -20.59 16.13 9.16
N LYS A 186 -20.09 15.83 10.38
CA LYS A 186 -19.65 16.86 11.35
C LYS A 186 -18.16 17.10 11.35
N LYS A 187 -17.37 16.06 11.16
CA LYS A 187 -15.91 16.12 11.26
C LYS A 187 -15.22 15.36 10.13
N TYR A 188 -15.54 14.09 9.97
CA TYR A 188 -14.95 13.26 8.94
C TYR A 188 -15.87 13.16 7.73
N LEU A 189 -15.31 13.22 6.52
CA LEU A 189 -16.12 13.08 5.31
C LEU A 189 -16.98 11.80 5.35
N PHE A 190 -16.39 10.67 5.76
CA PHE A 190 -17.12 9.42 5.96
C PHE A 190 -17.18 9.06 7.44
N GLU A 191 -18.31 9.40 8.07
CA GLU A 191 -18.53 9.14 9.48
C GLU A 191 -19.85 8.42 9.76
N LYS A 192 -19.95 7.89 10.97
CA LYS A 192 -21.18 7.37 11.57
C LYS A 192 -21.16 7.75 13.04
N ASN A 193 -22.21 8.46 13.50
CA ASN A 193 -22.33 8.97 14.89
C ASN A 193 -21.14 9.84 15.34
N GLY A 194 -20.56 10.64 14.44
CA GLY A 194 -19.40 11.50 14.73
C GLY A 194 -18.04 10.79 14.68
N GLU A 195 -18.03 9.46 14.54
CA GLU A 195 -16.80 8.69 14.43
C GLU A 195 -16.51 8.30 12.96
N LYS A 196 -15.23 8.37 12.56
CA LYS A 196 -14.83 7.99 11.21
C LYS A 196 -15.17 6.54 10.89
N LEU A 197 -15.58 6.27 9.66
CA LEU A 197 -15.76 4.90 9.20
C LEU A 197 -14.42 4.16 9.18
N SER A 198 -14.43 2.89 9.59
CA SER A 198 -13.25 2.05 9.53
C SER A 198 -12.84 1.74 8.08
N GLU A 199 -11.55 1.44 7.87
CA GLU A 199 -11.05 0.97 6.57
C GLU A 199 -11.84 -0.25 6.05
N ASN A 200 -12.21 -1.16 6.95
CA ASN A 200 -12.99 -2.36 6.58
C ASN A 200 -14.39 -2.00 6.08
N SER A 201 -15.01 -0.99 6.68
CA SER A 201 -16.31 -0.48 6.22
C SER A 201 -16.23 0.11 4.81
N LEU A 202 -15.18 0.91 4.54
CA LEU A 202 -14.96 1.48 3.20
C LEU A 202 -14.55 0.41 2.17
N ARG A 203 -13.72 -0.58 2.55
CA ARG A 203 -13.38 -1.73 1.70
C ARG A 203 -14.63 -2.54 1.34
N TYR A 204 -15.51 -2.76 2.31
CA TYR A 204 -16.78 -3.44 2.07
C TYR A 204 -17.64 -2.70 1.05
N ILE A 205 -17.71 -1.36 1.12
CA ILE A 205 -18.44 -0.54 0.13
C ILE A 205 -17.87 -0.78 -1.27
N VAL A 206 -16.55 -0.71 -1.46
CA VAL A 206 -15.92 -0.97 -2.76
C VAL A 206 -16.28 -2.38 -3.26
N THR A 207 -16.08 -3.39 -2.43
CA THR A 207 -16.39 -4.78 -2.79
C THR A 207 -17.86 -4.96 -3.18
N LYS A 208 -18.79 -4.34 -2.43
CA LYS A 208 -20.23 -4.39 -2.69
C LYS A 208 -20.59 -3.75 -4.02
N VAL A 209 -20.02 -2.59 -4.34
CA VAL A 209 -20.28 -1.88 -5.60
C VAL A 209 -19.86 -2.73 -6.80
N PHE A 210 -18.63 -3.23 -6.78
CA PHE A 210 -18.11 -4.00 -7.92
C PHE A 210 -18.67 -5.42 -8.01
N LYS A 211 -19.19 -5.99 -6.93
CA LYS A 211 -19.89 -7.28 -6.96
C LYS A 211 -21.14 -7.24 -7.84
N ARG A 212 -21.81 -6.08 -8.00
CA ARG A 212 -22.97 -5.90 -8.89
C ARG A 212 -22.65 -6.17 -10.35
N VAL A 213 -21.41 -5.91 -10.75
CA VAL A 213 -20.90 -6.18 -12.10
C VAL A 213 -19.99 -7.43 -12.14
N ALA A 214 -20.19 -8.36 -11.21
CA ALA A 214 -19.44 -9.61 -11.08
C ALA A 214 -17.91 -9.45 -11.00
N MET A 215 -17.43 -8.32 -10.50
CA MET A 215 -16.00 -8.04 -10.35
C MET A 215 -15.57 -8.05 -8.87
N SER A 216 -14.34 -8.53 -8.65
CA SER A 216 -13.67 -8.41 -7.36
C SER A 216 -12.61 -7.31 -7.47
N VAL A 217 -12.88 -6.17 -6.85
CA VAL A 217 -12.03 -4.98 -6.91
C VAL A 217 -11.62 -4.54 -5.51
N THR A 218 -10.36 -4.15 -5.38
CA THR A 218 -9.80 -3.63 -4.14
C THR A 218 -9.52 -2.12 -4.26
N PRO A 219 -9.49 -1.36 -3.15
CA PRO A 219 -9.08 0.04 -3.16
C PRO A 219 -7.71 0.25 -3.80
N HIS A 220 -6.78 -0.68 -3.62
CA HIS A 220 -5.45 -0.61 -4.21
C HIS A 220 -5.48 -0.73 -5.75
N GLN A 221 -6.40 -1.53 -6.31
CA GLN A 221 -6.59 -1.61 -7.76
C GLN A 221 -7.18 -0.31 -8.33
N LEU A 222 -8.11 0.36 -7.64
CA LEU A 222 -8.63 1.67 -8.05
C LEU A 222 -7.51 2.72 -8.10
N ARG A 223 -6.71 2.79 -7.05
CA ARG A 223 -5.52 3.66 -7.02
C ARG A 223 -4.51 3.32 -8.12
N HIS A 224 -4.30 2.03 -8.40
CA HIS A 224 -3.44 1.59 -9.50
C HIS A 224 -4.02 2.02 -10.86
N SER A 225 -5.33 1.93 -11.03
CA SER A 225 -6.02 2.39 -12.25
C SER A 225 -5.88 3.89 -12.44
N TYR A 226 -6.02 4.70 -11.38
CA TYR A 226 -5.76 6.14 -11.40
C TYR A 226 -4.34 6.43 -11.91
N ALA A 227 -3.33 5.84 -11.27
CA ALA A 227 -1.94 6.04 -11.66
C ALA A 227 -1.66 5.64 -13.12
N SER A 228 -2.20 4.49 -13.54
CA SER A 228 -2.05 3.99 -14.91
C SER A 228 -2.75 4.89 -15.93
N SER A 229 -3.93 5.41 -15.59
CA SER A 229 -4.67 6.33 -16.47
C SER A 229 -3.91 7.65 -16.66
N LEU A 230 -3.39 8.26 -15.60
CA LEU A 230 -2.60 9.48 -15.70
C LEU A 230 -1.35 9.29 -16.56
N LEU A 231 -0.59 8.22 -16.32
CA LEU A 231 0.62 7.92 -17.10
C LEU A 231 0.30 7.64 -18.57
N ASN A 232 -0.78 6.91 -18.86
CA ASN A 232 -1.21 6.64 -20.24
C ASN A 232 -1.72 7.90 -20.96
N SER A 233 -2.21 8.88 -20.20
CA SER A 233 -2.61 10.20 -20.72
C SER A 233 -1.46 11.21 -20.83
N GLY A 234 -0.22 10.79 -20.53
CA GLY A 234 0.97 11.62 -20.73
C GLY A 234 1.47 12.37 -19.50
N ALA A 235 0.88 12.16 -18.34
CA ALA A 235 1.40 12.77 -17.11
C ALA A 235 2.82 12.30 -16.81
N ALA A 236 3.69 13.20 -16.34
CA ALA A 236 5.04 12.84 -15.96
C ALA A 236 5.03 11.91 -14.74
N ILE A 237 5.92 10.92 -14.75
CA ILE A 237 6.00 9.92 -13.68
C ILE A 237 6.31 10.54 -12.31
N VAL A 238 7.04 11.67 -12.31
CA VAL A 238 7.38 12.43 -11.10
C VAL A 238 6.10 13.00 -10.49
N ASP A 239 5.26 13.67 -11.30
CA ASP A 239 4.00 14.28 -10.84
C ASP A 239 3.04 13.23 -10.31
N VAL A 240 2.91 12.09 -11.02
CA VAL A 240 2.08 10.97 -10.56
C VAL A 240 2.61 10.38 -9.25
N SER A 241 3.94 10.31 -9.08
CA SER A 241 4.57 9.84 -7.83
C SER A 241 4.29 10.78 -6.67
N GLU A 242 4.33 12.08 -6.90
CA GLU A 242 4.02 13.12 -5.92
C GLU A 242 2.55 13.06 -5.51
N LEU A 243 1.63 13.07 -6.47
CA LEU A 243 0.18 12.93 -6.23
C LEU A 243 -0.16 11.66 -5.44
N LEU A 244 0.56 10.57 -5.68
CA LEU A 244 0.40 9.32 -4.94
C LEU A 244 1.08 9.35 -3.57
N GLY A 245 2.01 10.25 -3.28
CA GLY A 245 2.79 10.27 -2.05
C GLY A 245 3.64 9.01 -1.90
N HIS A 246 4.42 8.67 -2.93
CA HIS A 246 5.40 7.61 -2.86
C HIS A 246 6.70 8.15 -2.28
N SER A 247 7.14 7.62 -1.14
CA SER A 247 8.39 8.00 -0.48
C SER A 247 9.65 7.51 -1.22
N SER A 248 9.48 6.65 -2.22
CA SER A 248 10.59 6.06 -2.99
C SER A 248 10.17 5.90 -4.45
N MET A 249 11.04 6.35 -5.36
CA MET A 249 10.92 6.16 -6.81
C MET A 249 10.83 4.68 -7.22
N ALA A 250 11.35 3.77 -6.40
CA ALA A 250 11.26 2.32 -6.65
C ALA A 250 9.82 1.82 -6.71
N THR A 251 8.89 2.45 -5.98
CA THR A 251 7.45 2.11 -6.04
C THR A 251 6.82 2.60 -7.35
N THR A 252 7.37 3.65 -7.93
CA THR A 252 6.91 4.24 -9.20
C THR A 252 7.52 3.52 -10.41
N GLN A 253 8.69 2.88 -10.26
CA GLN A 253 9.31 2.03 -11.31
C GLN A 253 8.41 0.86 -11.73
N ILE A 254 7.45 0.47 -10.90
CA ILE A 254 6.45 -0.54 -11.26
C ILE A 254 5.61 -0.07 -12.47
N TYR A 255 5.39 1.24 -12.60
CA TYR A 255 4.62 1.85 -13.70
C TYR A 255 5.45 2.11 -14.97
N THR A 256 6.77 2.08 -14.89
CA THR A 256 7.63 2.30 -16.07
C THR A 256 7.50 1.22 -17.14
N LYS A 257 6.96 0.05 -16.80
CA LYS A 257 6.66 -1.03 -17.76
C LYS A 257 5.36 -0.82 -18.55
N LEU A 258 4.45 0.03 -18.05
CA LEU A 258 3.18 0.31 -18.71
C LEU A 258 3.30 1.32 -19.86
N GLY A 259 4.37 2.10 -19.87
CA GLY A 259 4.54 3.23 -20.79
C GLY A 259 5.45 2.98 -22.00
N SER A 260 5.60 1.75 -22.52
CA SER A 260 6.50 1.54 -23.67
C SER A 260 6.06 2.32 -24.91
N ALA A 261 4.77 2.38 -25.22
CA ALA A 261 4.25 3.19 -26.32
C ALA A 261 4.40 4.70 -26.07
N LEU A 262 4.13 5.13 -24.84
CA LEU A 262 4.25 6.53 -24.43
C LEU A 262 5.73 6.98 -24.38
N LYS A 263 6.63 6.09 -23.95
CA LYS A 263 8.08 6.37 -23.99
C LYS A 263 8.54 6.61 -25.43
N GLN A 264 8.06 5.82 -26.37
CA GLN A 264 8.36 6.00 -27.80
C GLN A 264 7.79 7.35 -28.29
N GLN A 265 6.55 7.69 -27.94
CA GLN A 265 5.96 8.98 -28.30
C GLN A 265 6.70 10.18 -27.68
N ASN A 266 7.02 10.11 -26.39
CA ASN A 266 7.75 11.18 -25.71
C ASN A 266 9.20 11.28 -26.21
N TYR A 267 9.86 10.14 -26.52
CA TYR A 267 11.16 10.13 -27.16
C TYR A 267 11.10 10.82 -28.52
N ASN A 268 10.14 10.45 -29.38
CA ASN A 268 9.97 11.06 -30.69
C ASN A 268 9.64 12.56 -30.62
N LYS A 269 8.89 13.00 -29.61
CA LYS A 269 8.61 14.43 -29.38
C LYS A 269 9.82 15.22 -28.87
N ALA A 270 10.66 14.60 -28.06
CA ALA A 270 11.80 15.25 -27.40
C ALA A 270 13.11 15.12 -28.18
N HIS A 271 13.19 14.15 -29.10
CA HIS A 271 14.45 13.90 -29.84
C HIS A 271 14.66 14.94 -30.93
N PRO A 272 15.82 15.63 -30.93
CA PRO A 272 16.08 16.76 -31.87
C PRO A 272 15.95 16.40 -33.34
N LEU A 273 16.13 15.13 -33.71
CA LEU A 273 16.04 14.64 -35.10
C LEU A 273 14.63 14.16 -35.48
N CYS A 274 13.70 14.07 -34.53
CA CYS A 274 12.31 13.66 -34.80
C CYS A 274 11.33 14.85 -34.84
N GLY A 275 11.79 16.05 -34.49
CA GLY A 275 10.99 17.28 -34.45
C GLY A 275 11.27 18.26 -35.60
N ALA A 276 11.89 17.84 -36.65
CA ALA A 276 12.24 18.70 -37.82
C ALA A 276 11.40 18.30 -39.05
N ASP A 277 10.09 18.52 -38.95
CA ASP A 277 9.22 18.69 -40.11
C ASP A 277 8.13 19.74 -39.74
N GLU A 278 8.53 21.01 -39.82
CA GLU A 278 7.70 22.17 -40.13
C GLU A 278 8.50 23.15 -41.00
#